data_b390192cd8e8b88de22ba73d60ca9c9d
#
_entry.id   b390192cd8e8b88de22ba73d60ca9c9d
#
_cell.length_a   1.000
_cell.length_b   1.000
_cell.length_c   1.000
_cell.angle_alpha   90.00
_cell.angle_beta   90.00
_cell.angle_gamma   90.00
#
_symmetry.space_group_name_H-M   'P 1'
#
loop_
_entity.id
_entity.type
_entity.pdbx_description
1 polymer ?
#
loop_
_entity_poly.entity_id
_entity_poly.type
_entity_poly.pdbx_seq_one_letter_code
_entity_poly.pdbx_strand_id
1 'polypeptide(L)'
;TAEHLPAPLAPATDGQDPARWRVLMVILAAIFMSLMGVSVVNVALASIQQALNASQSDIQWILSGYALTFGVVLVSAGRAGDLMGRGGFFMLGVTIFTLASVAAGLAQTADQLNLARFIQGVGSGFINPQGVGMIQQYFRGAERGRAFGFFGTAVGVSVAIGPVLGGFLIELGGNSLGWRLTFLIDVTVGLLTLW
;
A
#
# COMPACT_ATOMS: atom_id res chain seq x y z
N THR A 1 38.92 -7.04 50.29
CA THR A 1 38.44 -6.15 49.21
C THR A 1 37.18 -6.75 48.58
N ALA A 2 36.02 -6.29 49.07
CA ALA A 2 34.75 -6.69 48.52
C ALA A 2 34.57 -5.96 47.15
N GLU A 3 34.50 -6.76 46.10
CA GLU A 3 34.28 -6.33 44.74
C GLU A 3 32.84 -5.77 44.61
N HIS A 4 32.73 -4.48 44.38
CA HIS A 4 31.45 -3.78 44.22
C HIS A 4 30.88 -4.20 42.88
N LEU A 5 30.05 -5.25 42.84
CA LEU A 5 29.22 -5.59 41.68
C LEU A 5 28.27 -4.41 41.40
N PRO A 6 28.28 -3.85 40.20
CA PRO A 6 27.31 -2.80 39.84
C PRO A 6 25.90 -3.39 39.98
N ALA A 7 25.02 -2.61 40.60
CA ALA A 7 23.60 -2.95 40.73
C ALA A 7 23.02 -3.37 39.40
N PRO A 8 22.15 -4.38 39.34
CA PRO A 8 21.45 -4.74 38.09
C PRO A 8 20.75 -3.48 37.55
N LEU A 9 21.06 -3.16 36.31
CA LEU A 9 20.35 -2.10 35.61
C LEU A 9 18.86 -2.39 35.72
N ALA A 10 18.11 -1.46 36.34
CA ALA A 10 16.67 -1.57 36.39
C ALA A 10 16.16 -1.84 34.97
N PRO A 11 15.19 -2.76 34.79
CA PRO A 11 14.61 -3.00 33.48
C PRO A 11 14.14 -1.63 32.98
N ALA A 12 14.66 -1.22 31.83
CA ALA A 12 14.17 -0.03 31.16
C ALA A 12 12.65 -0.25 31.05
N THR A 13 11.88 0.51 31.80
CA THR A 13 10.44 0.61 31.60
C THR A 13 10.32 1.18 30.21
N ASP A 14 10.16 0.30 29.22
CA ASP A 14 9.84 0.66 27.87
C ASP A 14 8.55 1.49 27.94
N GLY A 15 8.69 2.81 27.99
CA GLY A 15 7.61 3.75 27.76
C GLY A 15 7.17 3.63 26.31
N GLN A 16 6.65 2.47 25.96
CA GLN A 16 6.18 2.19 24.63
C GLN A 16 4.87 2.95 24.45
N ASP A 17 4.92 3.97 23.60
CA ASP A 17 3.77 4.81 23.29
C ASP A 17 2.59 3.91 22.83
N PRO A 18 1.44 3.93 23.53
CA PRO A 18 0.25 3.19 23.13
C PRO A 18 -0.24 3.59 21.73
N ALA A 19 0.13 4.76 21.24
CA ALA A 19 -0.19 5.20 19.88
C ALA A 19 0.47 4.34 18.78
N ARG A 20 1.53 3.58 19.09
CA ARG A 20 2.20 2.71 18.10
C ARG A 20 1.27 1.71 17.41
N TRP A 21 0.26 1.19 18.12
CA TRP A 21 -0.74 0.29 17.54
C TRP A 21 -1.66 1.00 16.56
N ARG A 22 -1.97 2.28 16.80
CA ARG A 22 -2.71 3.11 15.83
C ARG A 22 -1.87 3.33 14.57
N VAL A 23 -0.58 3.65 14.73
CA VAL A 23 0.36 3.76 13.61
C VAL A 23 0.43 2.45 12.82
N LEU A 24 0.45 1.30 13.50
CA LEU A 24 0.40 0.00 12.83
C LEU A 24 -0.88 -0.15 11.98
N MET A 25 -2.05 0.19 12.52
CA MET A 25 -3.31 0.10 11.77
C MET A 25 -3.30 0.97 10.51
N VAL A 26 -2.76 2.18 10.60
CA VAL A 26 -2.58 3.08 9.45
C VAL A 26 -1.64 2.46 8.40
N ILE A 27 -0.52 1.90 8.85
CA ILE A 27 0.43 1.20 7.97
C ILE A 27 -0.25 0.01 7.27
N LEU A 28 -0.96 -0.82 8.04
CA LEU A 28 -1.65 -1.99 7.51
C LEU A 28 -2.73 -1.63 6.49
N ALA A 29 -3.49 -0.56 6.74
CA ALA A 29 -4.50 -0.05 5.83
C ALA A 29 -3.90 0.41 4.50
N ALA A 30 -2.78 1.17 4.54
CA ALA A 30 -2.11 1.62 3.33
C ALA A 30 -1.49 0.46 2.53
N ILE A 31 -0.89 -0.51 3.21
CA ILE A 31 -0.31 -1.70 2.56
C ILE A 31 -1.42 -2.56 1.96
N PHE A 32 -2.51 -2.78 2.71
CA PHE A 32 -3.69 -3.47 2.21
C PHE A 32 -4.21 -2.82 0.93
N MET A 33 -4.42 -1.50 0.93
CA MET A 33 -4.84 -0.72 -0.24
C MET A 33 -3.90 -0.93 -1.43
N SER A 34 -2.59 -0.76 -1.22
CA SER A 34 -1.58 -0.89 -2.27
C SER A 34 -1.56 -2.28 -2.92
N LEU A 35 -1.74 -3.35 -2.14
CA LEU A 35 -1.72 -4.73 -2.63
C LEU A 35 -3.08 -5.16 -3.20
N MET A 36 -4.17 -4.72 -2.60
CA MET A 36 -5.52 -4.97 -3.09
C MET A 36 -5.69 -4.37 -4.50
N GLY A 37 -5.19 -3.14 -4.74
CA GLY A 37 -5.24 -2.49 -6.04
C GLY A 37 -4.56 -3.28 -7.16
N VAL A 38 -3.54 -4.10 -6.84
CA VAL A 38 -2.94 -5.04 -7.82
C VAL A 38 -3.87 -6.22 -8.08
N SER A 39 -4.38 -6.81 -7.01
CA SER A 39 -5.19 -8.04 -7.10
C SER A 39 -6.53 -7.81 -7.78
N VAL A 40 -7.21 -6.71 -7.45
CA VAL A 40 -8.52 -6.32 -8.02
C VAL A 40 -8.40 -6.02 -9.52
N VAL A 41 -7.35 -5.31 -9.94
CA VAL A 41 -7.14 -4.93 -11.35
C VAL A 41 -7.02 -6.15 -12.24
N ASN A 42 -6.41 -7.24 -11.78
CA ASN A 42 -6.31 -8.48 -12.58
C ASN A 42 -7.68 -9.02 -13.01
N VAL A 43 -8.69 -8.92 -12.16
CA VAL A 43 -10.06 -9.33 -12.49
C VAL A 43 -10.74 -8.32 -13.41
N ALA A 44 -10.42 -7.04 -13.26
CA ALA A 44 -11.03 -5.95 -14.02
C ALA A 44 -10.49 -5.82 -15.46
N LEU A 45 -9.38 -6.50 -15.83
CA LEU A 45 -8.72 -6.32 -17.13
C LEU A 45 -9.64 -6.51 -18.33
N ALA A 46 -10.48 -7.54 -18.31
CA ALA A 46 -11.42 -7.81 -19.40
C ALA A 46 -12.46 -6.67 -19.55
N SER A 47 -13.00 -6.17 -18.45
CA SER A 47 -13.93 -5.03 -18.45
C SER A 47 -13.26 -3.73 -18.89
N ILE A 48 -12.01 -3.49 -18.46
CA ILE A 48 -11.19 -2.35 -18.90
C ILE A 48 -10.95 -2.40 -20.39
N GLN A 49 -10.56 -3.58 -20.91
CA GLN A 49 -10.29 -3.77 -22.33
C GLN A 49 -11.50 -3.42 -23.19
N GLN A 50 -12.68 -3.90 -22.79
CA GLN A 50 -13.93 -3.62 -23.51
C GLN A 50 -14.35 -2.16 -23.37
N ALA A 51 -14.29 -1.59 -22.17
CA ALA A 51 -14.77 -0.25 -21.89
C ALA A 51 -13.91 0.85 -22.53
N LEU A 52 -12.59 0.64 -22.64
CA LEU A 52 -11.64 1.64 -23.18
C LEU A 52 -11.18 1.28 -24.59
N ASN A 53 -11.69 0.21 -25.23
CA ASN A 53 -11.19 -0.35 -26.50
C ASN A 53 -9.65 -0.51 -26.48
N ALA A 54 -9.13 -0.97 -25.34
CA ALA A 54 -7.71 -1.08 -25.11
C ALA A 54 -7.08 -2.22 -25.90
N SER A 55 -5.91 -1.98 -26.46
CA SER A 55 -5.12 -3.02 -27.12
C SER A 55 -4.54 -4.00 -26.10
N GLN A 56 -4.08 -5.16 -26.58
CA GLN A 56 -3.39 -6.13 -25.73
C GLN A 56 -2.12 -5.54 -25.11
N SER A 57 -1.44 -4.64 -25.80
CA SER A 57 -0.27 -3.92 -25.29
C SER A 57 -0.65 -3.00 -24.13
N ASP A 58 -1.76 -2.25 -24.26
CA ASP A 58 -2.23 -1.35 -23.20
C ASP A 58 -2.54 -2.12 -21.91
N ILE A 59 -3.21 -3.27 -22.04
CA ILE A 59 -3.52 -4.15 -20.92
C ILE A 59 -2.25 -4.64 -20.22
N GLN A 60 -1.22 -5.00 -21.00
CA GLN A 60 0.08 -5.37 -20.42
C GLN A 60 0.72 -4.23 -19.64
N TRP A 61 0.62 -2.99 -20.16
CA TRP A 61 1.19 -1.81 -19.48
C TRP A 61 0.43 -1.41 -18.22
N ILE A 62 -0.88 -1.66 -18.12
CA ILE A 62 -1.66 -1.45 -16.89
C ILE A 62 -1.07 -2.25 -15.71
N LEU A 63 -0.60 -3.46 -15.95
CA LEU A 63 0.03 -4.29 -14.93
C LEU A 63 1.53 -4.01 -14.78
N SER A 64 2.25 -4.08 -15.91
CA SER A 64 3.72 -3.98 -15.92
C SER A 64 4.19 -2.59 -15.53
N GLY A 65 3.47 -1.55 -15.94
CA GLY A 65 3.80 -0.16 -15.62
C GLY A 65 3.79 0.12 -14.13
N TYR A 66 2.77 -0.35 -13.43
CA TYR A 66 2.72 -0.30 -11.97
C TYR A 66 3.91 -1.05 -11.34
N ALA A 67 4.13 -2.31 -11.74
CA ALA A 67 5.19 -3.13 -11.17
C ALA A 67 6.59 -2.55 -11.42
N LEU A 68 6.81 -2.00 -12.60
CA LEU A 68 8.06 -1.36 -12.98
C LEU A 68 8.37 -0.14 -12.09
N THR A 69 7.44 0.81 -12.00
CA THR A 69 7.64 2.02 -11.20
C THR A 69 7.71 1.72 -9.71
N PHE A 70 6.91 0.78 -9.22
CA PHE A 70 7.02 0.25 -7.86
C PHE A 70 8.44 -0.26 -7.57
N GLY A 71 8.96 -1.14 -8.43
CA GLY A 71 10.28 -1.75 -8.23
C GLY A 71 11.42 -0.73 -8.30
N VAL A 72 11.37 0.21 -9.25
CA VAL A 72 12.39 1.26 -9.41
C VAL A 72 12.43 2.19 -8.20
N VAL A 73 11.26 2.58 -7.70
CA VAL A 73 11.14 3.55 -6.59
C VAL A 73 11.43 2.89 -5.24
N LEU A 74 11.10 1.61 -5.07
CA LEU A 74 11.17 0.88 -3.80
C LEU A 74 12.50 1.07 -3.05
N VAL A 75 13.62 0.88 -3.75
CA VAL A 75 14.97 0.94 -3.14
C VAL A 75 15.33 2.38 -2.79
N SER A 76 15.10 3.30 -3.72
CA SER A 76 15.41 4.72 -3.54
C SER A 76 14.56 5.34 -2.44
N ALA A 77 13.26 5.02 -2.39
CA ALA A 77 12.33 5.48 -1.36
C ALA A 77 12.71 4.93 0.02
N GLY A 78 13.10 3.65 0.11
CA GLY A 78 13.57 3.05 1.35
C GLY A 78 14.75 3.82 1.93
N ARG A 79 15.75 4.10 1.10
CA ARG A 79 16.94 4.85 1.51
C ARG A 79 16.62 6.30 1.89
N ALA A 80 15.76 6.97 1.13
CA ALA A 80 15.33 8.33 1.44
C ALA A 80 14.62 8.41 2.79
N GLY A 81 13.74 7.45 3.09
CA GLY A 81 13.06 7.38 4.39
C GLY A 81 13.99 7.16 5.57
N ASP A 82 15.09 6.40 5.39
CA ASP A 82 16.11 6.21 6.41
C ASP A 82 16.87 7.50 6.76
N LEU A 83 17.10 8.35 5.76
CA LEU A 83 17.87 9.58 5.91
C LEU A 83 17.01 10.78 6.34
N MET A 84 15.79 10.87 5.88
CA MET A 84 14.94 12.07 5.98
C MET A 84 13.69 11.87 6.82
N GLY A 85 13.45 10.65 7.31
CA GLY A 85 12.29 10.30 8.14
C GLY A 85 11.21 9.52 7.39
N ARG A 86 10.83 8.37 7.94
CA ARG A 86 9.92 7.40 7.29
C ARG A 86 8.48 7.88 7.21
N GLY A 87 7.99 8.60 8.24
CA GLY A 87 6.59 9.04 8.32
C GLY A 87 6.22 9.99 7.18
N GLY A 88 7.06 10.99 6.88
CA GLY A 88 6.82 11.94 5.79
C GLY A 88 6.76 11.26 4.43
N PHE A 89 7.71 10.35 4.13
CA PHE A 89 7.71 9.59 2.88
C PHE A 89 6.55 8.60 2.78
N PHE A 90 6.11 8.02 3.90
CA PHE A 90 4.92 7.19 3.94
C PHE A 90 3.68 7.99 3.55
N MET A 91 3.44 9.14 4.18
CA MET A 91 2.31 10.03 3.87
C MET A 91 2.35 10.54 2.44
N LEU A 92 3.53 10.89 1.93
CA LEU A 92 3.73 11.25 0.52
C LEU A 92 3.30 10.09 -0.40
N GLY A 93 3.72 8.87 -0.10
CA GLY A 93 3.35 7.69 -0.86
C GLY A 93 1.84 7.44 -0.87
N VAL A 94 1.17 7.55 0.29
CA VAL A 94 -0.29 7.42 0.40
C VAL A 94 -0.99 8.51 -0.41
N THR A 95 -0.52 9.75 -0.33
CA THR A 95 -1.09 10.87 -1.09
C THR A 95 -0.97 10.64 -2.60
N ILE A 96 0.23 10.29 -3.09
CA ILE A 96 0.46 10.00 -4.51
C ILE A 96 -0.43 8.85 -4.97
N PHE A 97 -0.49 7.76 -4.21
CA PHE A 97 -1.29 6.60 -4.54
C PHE A 97 -2.79 6.94 -4.61
N THR A 98 -3.30 7.69 -3.63
CA THR A 98 -4.70 8.10 -3.55
C THR A 98 -5.09 9.00 -4.72
N LEU A 99 -4.27 10.02 -5.04
CA LEU A 99 -4.52 10.91 -6.17
C LEU A 99 -4.47 10.16 -7.50
N ALA A 100 -3.51 9.25 -7.65
CA ALA A 100 -3.42 8.41 -8.84
C ALA A 100 -4.60 7.43 -8.95
N SER A 101 -5.16 6.95 -7.83
CA SER A 101 -6.38 6.13 -7.81
C SER A 101 -7.61 6.93 -8.28
N VAL A 102 -7.72 8.20 -7.89
CA VAL A 102 -8.75 9.10 -8.43
C VAL A 102 -8.58 9.25 -9.95
N ALA A 103 -7.36 9.52 -10.41
CA ALA A 103 -7.08 9.67 -11.84
C ALA A 103 -7.39 8.38 -12.62
N ALA A 104 -7.05 7.20 -12.07
CA ALA A 104 -7.37 5.90 -12.65
C ALA A 104 -8.88 5.67 -12.76
N GLY A 105 -9.64 5.98 -11.71
CA GLY A 105 -11.10 5.86 -11.71
C GLY A 105 -11.80 6.80 -12.70
N LEU A 106 -11.18 7.94 -13.03
CA LEU A 106 -11.69 8.93 -13.97
C LEU A 106 -11.14 8.76 -15.40
N ALA A 107 -10.22 7.81 -15.64
CA ALA A 107 -9.59 7.61 -16.94
C ALA A 107 -10.63 7.29 -18.03
N GLN A 108 -10.48 7.93 -19.19
CA GLN A 108 -11.35 7.76 -20.35
C GLN A 108 -10.66 7.02 -21.50
N THR A 109 -9.34 6.90 -21.44
CA THR A 109 -8.52 6.19 -22.42
C THR A 109 -7.56 5.23 -21.71
N ALA A 110 -7.08 4.21 -22.44
CA ALA A 110 -6.08 3.28 -21.93
C ALA A 110 -4.77 3.99 -21.53
N ASP A 111 -4.34 5.00 -22.29
CA ASP A 111 -3.14 5.78 -21.98
C ASP A 111 -3.24 6.55 -20.66
N GLN A 112 -4.42 7.17 -20.40
CA GLN A 112 -4.66 7.84 -19.12
C GLN A 112 -4.62 6.86 -17.95
N LEU A 113 -5.22 5.68 -18.13
CA LEU A 113 -5.18 4.63 -17.11
C LEU A 113 -3.75 4.13 -16.90
N ASN A 114 -3.00 3.89 -17.97
CA ASN A 114 -1.60 3.49 -17.90
C ASN A 114 -0.77 4.52 -17.12
N LEU A 115 -0.90 5.81 -17.44
CA LEU A 115 -0.20 6.87 -16.72
C LEU A 115 -0.56 6.89 -15.24
N ALA A 116 -1.84 6.77 -14.90
CA ALA A 116 -2.29 6.69 -13.51
C ALA A 116 -1.69 5.47 -12.79
N ARG A 117 -1.58 4.32 -13.45
CA ARG A 117 -0.96 3.12 -12.92
C ARG A 117 0.54 3.28 -12.67
N PHE A 118 1.27 3.97 -13.57
CA PHE A 118 2.66 4.33 -13.33
C PHE A 118 2.81 5.18 -12.06
N ILE A 119 1.96 6.18 -11.87
CA ILE A 119 1.98 7.06 -10.69
C ILE A 119 1.58 6.30 -9.43
N GLN A 120 0.58 5.40 -9.49
CA GLN A 120 0.23 4.51 -8.37
C GLN A 120 1.41 3.63 -7.95
N GLY A 121 2.17 3.09 -8.91
CA GLY A 121 3.38 2.31 -8.65
C GLY A 121 4.44 3.11 -7.88
N VAL A 122 4.63 4.39 -8.24
CA VAL A 122 5.49 5.31 -7.48
C VAL A 122 5.00 5.45 -6.05
N GLY A 123 3.71 5.74 -5.83
CA GLY A 123 3.11 5.85 -4.49
C GLY A 123 3.32 4.59 -3.65
N SER A 124 3.04 3.42 -4.23
CA SER A 124 3.24 2.13 -3.58
C SER A 124 4.72 1.86 -3.25
N GLY A 125 5.64 2.29 -4.12
CA GLY A 125 7.08 2.23 -3.91
C GLY A 125 7.55 3.05 -2.71
N PHE A 126 6.83 4.12 -2.35
CA PHE A 126 7.06 4.86 -1.11
C PHE A 126 6.41 4.18 0.10
N ILE A 127 5.17 3.71 0.00
CA ILE A 127 4.40 3.14 1.12
C ILE A 127 5.11 1.90 1.72
N ASN A 128 5.47 0.94 0.88
CA ASN A 128 5.87 -0.39 1.33
C ASN A 128 7.17 -0.39 2.16
N PRO A 129 8.31 0.21 1.72
CA PRO A 129 9.53 0.18 2.50
C PRO A 129 9.41 1.02 3.78
N GLN A 130 8.64 2.11 3.75
CA GLN A 130 8.42 2.92 4.94
C GLN A 130 7.57 2.18 5.97
N GLY A 131 6.51 1.49 5.54
CA GLY A 131 5.66 0.69 6.42
C GLY A 131 6.45 -0.39 7.14
N VAL A 132 7.23 -1.19 6.41
CA VAL A 132 8.10 -2.22 6.99
C VAL A 132 9.12 -1.61 7.95
N GLY A 133 9.75 -0.51 7.57
CA GLY A 133 10.74 0.16 8.39
C GLY A 133 10.16 0.79 9.66
N MET A 134 8.96 1.36 9.60
CA MET A 134 8.27 1.87 10.78
C MET A 134 7.88 0.74 11.74
N ILE A 135 7.42 -0.43 11.25
CA ILE A 135 7.16 -1.59 12.10
C ILE A 135 8.44 -1.99 12.84
N GLN A 136 9.59 -2.03 12.17
CA GLN A 136 10.87 -2.35 12.81
C GLN A 136 11.31 -1.30 13.84
N GLN A 137 10.97 -0.04 13.63
CA GLN A 137 11.34 1.07 14.49
C GLN A 137 10.47 1.13 15.76
N TYR A 138 9.15 0.95 15.62
CA TYR A 138 8.19 1.09 16.72
C TYR A 138 8.02 -0.18 17.55
N PHE A 139 8.30 -1.36 17.00
CA PHE A 139 8.09 -2.63 17.69
C PHE A 139 9.40 -3.39 17.93
N ARG A 140 9.55 -3.99 19.11
CA ARG A 140 10.74 -4.75 19.52
C ARG A 140 10.36 -6.11 20.08
N GLY A 141 11.31 -7.05 20.10
CA GLY A 141 11.13 -8.38 20.70
C GLY A 141 9.91 -9.14 20.18
N ALA A 142 9.13 -9.72 21.07
CA ALA A 142 7.95 -10.52 20.73
C ALA A 142 6.83 -9.70 20.06
N GLU A 143 6.71 -8.41 20.37
CA GLU A 143 5.70 -7.54 19.75
C GLU A 143 5.99 -7.27 18.28
N ARG A 144 7.27 -7.18 17.90
CA ARG A 144 7.65 -7.10 16.47
C ARG A 144 7.14 -8.30 15.70
N GLY A 145 7.25 -9.50 16.27
CA GLY A 145 6.70 -10.71 15.68
C GLY A 145 5.20 -10.64 15.48
N ARG A 146 4.45 -10.10 16.47
CA ARG A 146 3.00 -9.88 16.35
C ARG A 146 2.66 -8.84 15.27
N ALA A 147 3.38 -7.71 15.23
CA ALA A 147 3.17 -6.67 14.22
C ALA A 147 3.42 -7.20 12.80
N PHE A 148 4.47 -7.99 12.59
CA PHE A 148 4.70 -8.66 11.31
C PHE A 148 3.67 -9.77 11.02
N GLY A 149 3.12 -10.42 12.03
CA GLY A 149 1.99 -11.34 11.88
C GLY A 149 0.76 -10.63 11.31
N PHE A 150 0.40 -9.46 11.86
CA PHE A 150 -0.67 -8.62 11.30
C PHE A 150 -0.35 -8.12 9.89
N PHE A 151 0.89 -7.74 9.62
CA PHE A 151 1.35 -7.38 8.28
C PHE A 151 1.14 -8.53 7.28
N GLY A 152 1.62 -9.74 7.61
CA GLY A 152 1.42 -10.92 6.77
C GLY A 152 -0.06 -11.25 6.56
N THR A 153 -0.89 -11.08 7.59
CA THR A 153 -2.35 -11.24 7.49
C THR A 153 -2.95 -10.20 6.54
N ALA A 154 -2.58 -8.92 6.65
CA ALA A 154 -3.05 -7.86 5.75
C ALA A 154 -2.67 -8.15 4.30
N VAL A 155 -1.44 -8.62 4.05
CA VAL A 155 -0.98 -9.05 2.72
C VAL A 155 -1.83 -10.21 2.19
N GLY A 156 -1.99 -11.28 2.96
CA GLY A 156 -2.75 -12.45 2.56
C GLY A 156 -4.23 -12.13 2.28
N VAL A 157 -4.84 -11.33 3.17
CA VAL A 157 -6.24 -10.91 3.04
C VAL A 157 -6.43 -10.01 1.81
N SER A 158 -5.51 -9.07 1.53
CA SER A 158 -5.62 -8.19 0.36
C SER A 158 -5.59 -8.96 -0.95
N VAL A 159 -4.71 -9.97 -1.06
CA VAL A 159 -4.61 -10.83 -2.24
C VAL A 159 -5.84 -11.73 -2.39
N ALA A 160 -6.37 -12.26 -1.29
CA ALA A 160 -7.52 -13.16 -1.31
C ALA A 160 -8.85 -12.41 -1.58
N ILE A 161 -9.03 -11.24 -0.96
CA ILE A 161 -10.27 -10.45 -1.10
C ILE A 161 -10.31 -9.70 -2.45
N GLY A 162 -9.17 -9.32 -3.00
CA GLY A 162 -9.09 -8.55 -4.23
C GLY A 162 -9.96 -9.09 -5.36
N PRO A 163 -9.82 -10.36 -5.78
CA PRO A 163 -10.61 -10.93 -6.86
C PRO A 163 -12.12 -10.97 -6.54
N VAL A 164 -12.49 -11.24 -5.29
CA VAL A 164 -13.90 -11.30 -4.85
C VAL A 164 -14.52 -9.91 -4.91
N LEU A 165 -13.84 -8.90 -4.36
CA LEU A 165 -14.30 -7.50 -4.44
C LEU A 165 -14.34 -7.01 -5.89
N GLY A 166 -13.31 -7.29 -6.68
CA GLY A 166 -13.26 -6.91 -8.08
C GLY A 166 -14.43 -7.48 -8.87
N GLY A 167 -14.70 -8.78 -8.73
CA GLY A 167 -15.84 -9.45 -9.37
C GLY A 167 -17.18 -8.84 -8.94
N PHE A 168 -17.38 -8.64 -7.64
CA PHE A 168 -18.59 -8.04 -7.09
C PHE A 168 -18.84 -6.61 -7.59
N LEU A 169 -17.79 -5.78 -7.63
CA LEU A 169 -17.90 -4.40 -8.12
C LEU A 169 -18.20 -4.33 -9.61
N ILE A 170 -17.63 -5.25 -10.39
CA ILE A 170 -17.92 -5.34 -11.82
C ILE A 170 -19.35 -5.80 -12.05
N GLU A 171 -19.85 -6.75 -11.26
CA GLU A 171 -21.25 -7.18 -11.33
C GLU A 171 -22.23 -6.05 -11.01
N LEU A 172 -21.95 -5.27 -9.95
CA LEU A 172 -22.77 -4.13 -9.54
C LEU A 172 -22.73 -2.96 -10.54
N GLY A 173 -21.55 -2.60 -11.02
CA GLY A 173 -21.35 -1.41 -11.86
C GLY A 173 -21.39 -1.69 -13.37
N GLY A 174 -21.46 -2.96 -13.76
CA GLY A 174 -21.34 -3.36 -15.17
C GLY A 174 -19.95 -3.08 -15.74
N ASN A 175 -19.79 -3.34 -17.05
CA ASN A 175 -18.50 -3.22 -17.73
C ASN A 175 -17.93 -1.80 -17.77
N SER A 176 -18.77 -0.76 -17.64
CA SER A 176 -18.33 0.64 -17.75
C SER A 176 -17.95 1.28 -16.41
N LEU A 177 -18.70 1.01 -15.35
CA LEU A 177 -18.49 1.62 -14.03
C LEU A 177 -17.80 0.67 -13.04
N GLY A 178 -18.02 -0.65 -13.16
CA GLY A 178 -17.53 -1.63 -12.21
C GLY A 178 -16.00 -1.57 -12.00
N TRP A 179 -15.23 -1.51 -13.07
CA TRP A 179 -13.77 -1.41 -12.97
C TRP A 179 -13.31 -0.06 -12.37
N ARG A 180 -14.06 1.03 -12.58
CA ARG A 180 -13.76 2.34 -11.99
C ARG A 180 -13.93 2.32 -10.48
N LEU A 181 -14.96 1.61 -10.00
CA LEU A 181 -15.22 1.45 -8.57
C LEU A 181 -14.07 0.74 -7.86
N THR A 182 -13.35 -0.14 -8.56
CA THR A 182 -12.18 -0.81 -7.98
C THR A 182 -11.06 0.16 -7.60
N PHE A 183 -10.85 1.23 -8.37
CA PHE A 183 -9.91 2.30 -8.03
C PHE A 183 -10.47 3.28 -7.00
N LEU A 184 -11.78 3.54 -7.01
CA LEU A 184 -12.40 4.48 -6.06
C LEU A 184 -12.44 3.92 -4.62
N ILE A 185 -12.47 2.61 -4.44
CA ILE A 185 -12.31 1.99 -3.12
C ILE A 185 -10.94 2.35 -2.51
N ASP A 186 -9.88 2.34 -3.31
CA ASP A 186 -8.54 2.74 -2.86
C ASP A 186 -8.53 4.20 -2.37
N VAL A 187 -9.31 5.08 -3.00
CA VAL A 187 -9.44 6.48 -2.55
C VAL A 187 -10.02 6.56 -1.14
N THR A 188 -11.07 5.77 -0.86
CA THR A 188 -11.69 5.76 0.47
C THR A 188 -10.69 5.34 1.54
N VAL A 189 -9.94 4.25 1.29
CA VAL A 189 -8.92 3.76 2.24
C VAL A 189 -7.78 4.77 2.37
N GLY A 190 -7.34 5.38 1.25
CA GLY A 190 -6.30 6.40 1.23
C GLY A 190 -6.67 7.62 2.08
N LEU A 191 -7.89 8.14 1.93
CA LEU A 191 -8.38 9.27 2.73
C LEU A 191 -8.45 8.93 4.22
N LEU A 192 -8.90 7.73 4.58
CA LEU A 192 -8.92 7.25 5.96
C LEU A 192 -7.51 7.12 6.56
N THR A 193 -6.52 6.82 5.72
CA THR A 193 -5.12 6.70 6.13
C THR A 193 -4.45 8.07 6.32
N LEU A 194 -4.91 9.08 5.60
CA LEU A 194 -4.40 10.45 5.66
C LEU A 194 -5.00 11.28 6.82
N TRP A 195 -6.12 10.82 7.39
CA TRP A 195 -6.84 11.49 8.50
C TRP A 195 -6.40 10.94 9.85
#